data_ac2f3afce17a837dee4a1feb02daed89
#
_entry.id   ac2f3afce17a837dee4a1feb02daed89
#
_cell.length_a   1.000
_cell.length_b   1.000
_cell.length_c   1.000
_cell.angle_alpha   90.00
_cell.angle_beta   90.00
_cell.angle_gamma   90.00
#
_symmetry.space_group_name_H-M   'P 1'
#
loop_
_entity.id
_entity.type
_entity.pdbx_description
1 polymer ?
#
loop_
_entity_poly.entity_id
_entity_poly.type
_entity_poly.pdbx_seq_one_letter_code
_entity_poly.pdbx_strand_id
1 'polypeptide(L)'
;MKSFFPWLLLAAAAQASNIQVDLKVVDENGVPVPAARTIIQCRALNSEEPNEFSGETNEGGKFSKKVESWSGLYFEAKKEGYYTARVYDQPDEADLTQEIILPRRINPRPLHVKFYNANPDRGLQIPKIDSWYKYDLKAGDWLAPHGKGTEADLRMKISFPKDPNEMQLELSAVDTNGGFVAPDRLLKYSELRMPHNAPAGGYQKSITLTTGEDPMDTALFIRSRVQTDAKGKIISAHYGKIQGPVLINRRGTVAFTHYFNPNANDPNLEFDPSQNLIDDSANPPQLAP
;
A
#
# COMPACT_ATOMS: atom_id res chain seq x y z
N MET A 1 -9.24 19.19 62.11
CA MET A 1 -8.98 17.83 61.68
C MET A 1 -9.11 17.78 60.15
N LYS A 2 -8.00 17.76 59.42
CA LYS A 2 -7.98 17.63 57.96
C LYS A 2 -7.71 16.17 57.64
N SER A 3 -8.70 15.49 57.06
CA SER A 3 -8.60 14.11 56.61
C SER A 3 -7.82 14.04 55.30
N PHE A 4 -6.65 13.40 55.32
CA PHE A 4 -5.88 13.04 54.14
C PHE A 4 -6.43 11.73 53.61
N PHE A 5 -7.04 11.73 52.41
CA PHE A 5 -7.32 10.54 51.65
C PHE A 5 -6.09 10.24 50.79
N PRO A 6 -5.44 9.08 50.92
CA PRO A 6 -4.39 8.68 50.01
C PRO A 6 -5.04 8.13 48.72
N TRP A 7 -4.76 8.80 47.62
CA TRP A 7 -5.05 8.25 46.29
C TRP A 7 -4.09 7.07 46.06
N LEU A 8 -4.60 5.85 46.14
CA LEU A 8 -3.92 4.67 45.63
C LEU A 8 -3.98 4.76 44.11
N LEU A 9 -2.86 5.15 43.50
CA LEU A 9 -2.60 4.89 42.08
C LEU A 9 -2.42 3.37 41.93
N LEU A 10 -3.47 2.68 41.49
CA LEU A 10 -3.30 1.34 40.92
C LEU A 10 -2.55 1.48 39.60
N ALA A 11 -1.25 1.24 39.64
CA ALA A 11 -0.50 0.94 38.44
C ALA A 11 -1.01 -0.41 37.94
N ALA A 12 -1.78 -0.42 36.87
CA ALA A 12 -2.08 -1.64 36.15
C ALA A 12 -0.75 -2.18 35.64
N ALA A 13 -0.26 -3.24 36.28
CA ALA A 13 0.90 -3.95 35.79
C ALA A 13 0.51 -4.59 34.45
N ALA A 14 1.19 -4.19 33.38
CA ALA A 14 1.07 -4.88 32.11
C ALA A 14 1.45 -6.35 32.34
N GLN A 15 0.50 -7.26 32.16
CA GLN A 15 0.74 -8.69 32.28
C GLN A 15 0.97 -9.26 30.90
N ALA A 16 2.00 -10.08 30.75
CA ALA A 16 2.18 -10.88 29.56
C ALA A 16 1.03 -11.89 29.45
N SER A 17 0.41 -11.95 28.28
CA SER A 17 -0.66 -12.90 27.98
C SER A 17 -0.14 -14.07 27.18
N ASN A 18 -0.59 -15.28 27.55
CA ASN A 18 -0.42 -16.46 26.70
C ASN A 18 -1.47 -16.42 25.61
N ILE A 19 -1.06 -16.28 24.37
CA ILE A 19 -1.92 -16.14 23.20
C ILE A 19 -1.79 -17.40 22.34
N GLN A 20 -2.90 -18.06 22.04
CA GLN A 20 -2.94 -19.10 21.01
C GLN A 20 -3.08 -18.39 19.65
N VAL A 21 -2.08 -18.55 18.79
CA VAL A 21 -2.10 -17.99 17.43
C VAL A 21 -2.37 -19.10 16.44
N ASP A 22 -3.44 -18.94 15.67
CA ASP A 22 -3.85 -19.82 14.58
C ASP A 22 -3.79 -19.06 13.25
N LEU A 23 -2.74 -19.32 12.47
CA LEU A 23 -2.58 -18.74 11.14
C LEU A 23 -3.18 -19.66 10.08
N LYS A 24 -3.91 -19.07 9.14
CA LYS A 24 -4.40 -19.71 7.92
C LYS A 24 -3.84 -18.97 6.71
N VAL A 25 -3.01 -19.62 5.93
CA VAL A 25 -2.39 -19.05 4.73
C VAL A 25 -3.11 -19.57 3.49
N VAL A 26 -3.61 -18.65 2.68
CA VAL A 26 -4.34 -18.94 1.43
C VAL A 26 -3.78 -18.11 0.28
N ASP A 27 -4.02 -18.55 -0.96
CA ASP A 27 -3.75 -17.70 -2.12
C ASP A 27 -4.89 -16.67 -2.35
N GLU A 28 -4.76 -15.85 -3.38
CA GLU A 28 -5.75 -14.82 -3.74
C GLU A 28 -7.12 -15.38 -4.13
N ASN A 29 -7.23 -16.68 -4.35
CA ASN A 29 -8.48 -17.40 -4.65
C ASN A 29 -9.04 -18.15 -3.44
N GLY A 30 -8.40 -18.02 -2.26
CA GLY A 30 -8.79 -18.70 -1.04
C GLY A 30 -8.34 -20.17 -0.96
N VAL A 31 -7.47 -20.62 -1.88
CA VAL A 31 -6.92 -21.96 -1.87
C VAL A 31 -5.81 -22.04 -0.81
N PRO A 32 -5.82 -23.05 0.09
CA PRO A 32 -4.79 -23.24 1.09
C PRO A 32 -3.37 -23.31 0.46
N VAL A 33 -2.41 -22.66 1.11
CA VAL A 33 -1.00 -22.69 0.69
C VAL A 33 -0.21 -23.55 1.67
N PRO A 34 0.02 -24.85 1.40
CA PRO A 34 0.84 -25.71 2.23
C PRO A 34 2.32 -25.38 2.13
N ALA A 35 3.12 -25.78 3.12
CA ALA A 35 4.56 -25.54 3.20
C ALA A 35 4.94 -24.05 2.98
N ALA A 36 4.08 -23.12 3.37
CA ALA A 36 4.43 -21.72 3.47
C ALA A 36 5.19 -21.50 4.77
N ARG A 37 6.39 -20.93 4.70
CA ARG A 37 7.13 -20.54 5.90
C ARG A 37 6.41 -19.40 6.58
N THR A 38 6.10 -19.56 7.85
CA THR A 38 5.48 -18.57 8.72
C THR A 38 6.45 -18.14 9.79
N ILE A 39 6.41 -16.86 10.15
CA ILE A 39 7.17 -16.26 11.24
C ILE A 39 6.19 -15.51 12.13
N ILE A 40 6.28 -15.70 13.44
CA ILE A 40 5.58 -14.93 14.46
C ILE A 40 6.64 -14.24 15.29
N GLN A 41 6.62 -12.92 15.34
CA GLN A 41 7.47 -12.15 16.24
C GLN A 41 6.58 -11.50 17.31
N CYS A 42 7.01 -11.62 18.56
CA CYS A 42 6.35 -11.03 19.71
C CYS A 42 7.40 -10.58 20.73
N ARG A 43 7.02 -9.67 21.60
CA ARG A 43 7.91 -9.22 22.66
C ARG A 43 7.37 -9.71 24.00
N ALA A 44 8.16 -10.50 24.71
CA ALA A 44 7.86 -10.89 26.08
C ALA A 44 8.12 -9.73 27.06
N LEU A 45 7.46 -9.77 28.22
CA LEU A 45 7.68 -8.79 29.29
C LEU A 45 9.15 -8.85 29.73
N ASN A 46 9.80 -7.70 29.80
CA ASN A 46 11.22 -7.56 30.16
C ASN A 46 12.23 -8.10 29.12
N SER A 47 11.82 -8.33 27.88
CA SER A 47 12.72 -8.66 26.78
C SER A 47 13.02 -7.41 25.94
N GLU A 48 14.31 -7.14 25.69
CA GLU A 48 14.73 -6.08 24.77
C GLU A 48 14.58 -6.53 23.31
N GLU A 49 14.78 -7.81 23.04
CA GLU A 49 14.67 -8.41 21.71
C GLU A 49 13.33 -9.15 21.53
N PRO A 50 12.75 -9.12 20.33
CA PRO A 50 11.56 -9.89 20.04
C PRO A 50 11.87 -11.39 20.03
N ASN A 51 10.97 -12.20 20.59
CA ASN A 51 10.97 -13.63 20.38
C ASN A 51 10.46 -13.94 18.98
N GLU A 52 11.13 -14.85 18.28
CA GLU A 52 10.74 -15.31 16.95
C GLU A 52 10.38 -16.80 17.01
N PHE A 53 9.21 -17.13 16.46
CA PHE A 53 8.76 -18.50 16.25
C PHE A 53 8.52 -18.71 14.77
N SER A 54 9.06 -19.76 14.20
CA SER A 54 8.86 -20.08 12.79
C SER A 54 8.43 -21.51 12.57
N GLY A 55 7.77 -21.76 11.46
CA GLY A 55 7.35 -23.08 11.03
C GLY A 55 6.73 -23.03 9.64
N GLU A 56 6.23 -24.16 9.19
CA GLU A 56 5.56 -24.28 7.90
C GLU A 56 4.09 -24.62 8.07
N THR A 57 3.27 -24.14 7.14
CA THR A 57 1.85 -24.49 7.08
C THR A 57 1.67 -25.95 6.66
N ASN A 58 0.66 -26.62 7.24
CA ASN A 58 0.24 -27.97 6.84
C ASN A 58 -0.53 -27.98 5.51
N GLU A 59 -1.01 -29.15 5.06
CA GLU A 59 -1.78 -29.32 3.82
C GLU A 59 -3.05 -28.44 3.76
N GLY A 60 -3.62 -28.06 4.90
CA GLY A 60 -4.75 -27.14 4.98
C GLY A 60 -4.34 -25.66 5.04
N GLY A 61 -3.06 -25.34 4.83
CA GLY A 61 -2.55 -23.97 4.93
C GLY A 61 -2.49 -23.43 6.36
N LYS A 62 -2.51 -24.29 7.39
CA LYS A 62 -2.60 -23.87 8.79
C LYS A 62 -1.26 -24.02 9.52
N PHE A 63 -0.96 -23.05 10.37
CA PHE A 63 0.11 -23.09 11.34
C PHE A 63 -0.39 -22.54 12.67
N SER A 64 -0.13 -23.27 13.76
CA SER A 64 -0.59 -22.90 15.10
C SER A 64 0.57 -22.86 16.08
N LYS A 65 0.59 -21.84 16.95
CA LYS A 65 1.62 -21.68 17.97
C LYS A 65 1.08 -20.92 19.18
N LYS A 66 1.43 -21.41 20.37
CA LYS A 66 1.22 -20.66 21.60
C LYS A 66 2.42 -19.76 21.86
N VAL A 67 2.19 -18.48 22.07
CA VAL A 67 3.22 -17.47 22.31
C VAL A 67 2.88 -16.66 23.57
N GLU A 68 3.90 -16.10 24.20
CA GLU A 68 3.74 -15.14 25.28
C GLU A 68 4.09 -13.75 24.76
N SER A 69 3.15 -12.82 24.86
CA SER A 69 3.34 -11.43 24.42
C SER A 69 2.70 -10.44 25.39
N TRP A 70 3.32 -9.28 25.53
CA TRP A 70 2.75 -8.10 26.23
C TRP A 70 2.43 -6.96 25.26
N SER A 71 2.76 -7.09 23.98
CA SER A 71 2.55 -6.10 22.92
C SER A 71 1.95 -6.76 21.69
N GLY A 72 1.83 -5.99 20.61
CA GLY A 72 1.35 -6.52 19.33
C GLY A 72 2.21 -7.65 18.79
N LEU A 73 1.60 -8.43 17.92
CA LEU A 73 2.18 -9.55 17.20
C LEU A 73 2.46 -9.16 15.76
N TYR A 74 3.62 -9.54 15.26
CA TYR A 74 3.97 -9.41 13.86
C TYR A 74 4.01 -10.80 13.22
N PHE A 75 3.37 -10.93 12.07
CA PHE A 75 3.32 -12.18 11.30
C PHE A 75 3.92 -11.94 9.93
N GLU A 76 4.75 -12.87 9.49
CA GLU A 76 5.19 -12.96 8.10
C GLU A 76 4.85 -14.34 7.55
N ALA A 77 4.34 -14.39 6.33
CA ALA A 77 4.22 -15.63 5.57
C ALA A 77 4.88 -15.46 4.21
N LYS A 78 5.65 -16.47 3.79
CA LYS A 78 6.35 -16.48 2.51
C LYS A 78 6.47 -17.88 1.92
N LYS A 79 6.42 -17.94 0.60
CA LYS A 79 6.65 -19.16 -0.18
C LYS A 79 7.21 -18.80 -1.55
N GLU A 80 8.08 -19.65 -2.09
CA GLU A 80 8.56 -19.51 -3.47
C GLU A 80 7.38 -19.52 -4.45
N GLY A 81 7.41 -18.64 -5.45
CA GLY A 81 6.32 -18.45 -6.40
C GLY A 81 5.15 -17.59 -5.89
N TYR A 82 5.27 -16.99 -4.69
CA TYR A 82 4.26 -16.12 -4.08
C TYR A 82 4.88 -14.78 -3.65
N TYR A 83 4.04 -13.75 -3.51
CA TYR A 83 4.40 -12.51 -2.85
C TYR A 83 4.33 -12.68 -1.33
N THR A 84 5.30 -12.11 -0.62
CA THR A 84 5.33 -12.13 0.84
C THR A 84 4.18 -11.31 1.40
N ALA A 85 3.62 -11.76 2.51
CA ALA A 85 2.65 -10.98 3.28
C ALA A 85 3.11 -10.81 4.72
N ARG A 86 2.81 -9.63 5.29
CA ARG A 86 3.18 -9.24 6.66
C ARG A 86 2.00 -8.56 7.33
N VAL A 87 1.67 -8.99 8.53
CA VAL A 87 0.56 -8.49 9.32
C VAL A 87 1.08 -8.04 10.67
N TYR A 88 0.60 -6.91 11.15
CA TYR A 88 0.76 -6.50 12.53
C TYR A 88 -0.61 -6.44 13.18
N ASP A 89 -0.77 -7.08 14.32
CA ASP A 89 -2.01 -7.11 15.09
C ASP A 89 -1.73 -6.90 16.57
N GLN A 90 -2.70 -6.31 17.27
CA GLN A 90 -2.68 -6.15 18.72
C GLN A 90 -3.91 -6.88 19.28
N PRO A 91 -3.79 -8.18 19.55
CA PRO A 91 -4.92 -8.96 20.04
C PRO A 91 -5.33 -8.51 21.44
N ASP A 92 -6.62 -8.24 21.60
CA ASP A 92 -7.25 -7.95 22.89
C ASP A 92 -7.66 -9.24 23.64
N GLU A 93 -7.58 -10.39 22.96
CA GLU A 93 -8.05 -11.70 23.45
C GLU A 93 -6.89 -12.71 23.55
N ALA A 94 -7.14 -13.79 24.31
CA ALA A 94 -6.18 -14.86 24.50
C ALA A 94 -5.94 -15.74 23.25
N ASP A 95 -6.86 -15.73 22.30
CA ASP A 95 -6.80 -16.52 21.07
C ASP A 95 -6.90 -15.60 19.86
N LEU A 96 -5.96 -15.73 18.93
CA LEU A 96 -5.93 -14.97 17.70
C LEU A 96 -5.97 -15.89 16.48
N THR A 97 -6.98 -15.72 15.64
CA THR A 97 -7.04 -16.36 14.31
C THR A 97 -6.81 -15.33 13.24
N GLN A 98 -5.74 -15.53 12.42
CA GLN A 98 -5.37 -14.62 11.35
C GLN A 98 -5.32 -15.35 10.01
N GLU A 99 -6.09 -14.86 9.02
CA GLU A 99 -5.93 -15.29 7.62
C GLU A 99 -4.92 -14.39 6.92
N ILE A 100 -3.94 -15.01 6.27
CA ILE A 100 -2.88 -14.34 5.50
C ILE A 100 -3.02 -14.74 4.04
N ILE A 101 -3.13 -13.76 3.16
CA ILE A 101 -3.23 -14.00 1.72
C ILE A 101 -1.86 -13.85 1.09
N LEU A 102 -1.38 -14.92 0.45
CA LEU A 102 -0.17 -14.92 -0.39
C LEU A 102 -0.56 -14.93 -1.87
N PRO A 103 -0.56 -13.79 -2.56
CA PRO A 103 -0.81 -13.78 -4.00
C PRO A 103 0.29 -14.50 -4.76
N ARG A 104 -0.08 -15.22 -5.81
CA ARG A 104 0.89 -15.90 -6.66
C ARG A 104 1.68 -14.91 -7.51
N ARG A 105 2.95 -15.22 -7.75
CA ARG A 105 3.73 -14.57 -8.81
C ARG A 105 3.40 -15.25 -10.13
N ILE A 106 2.68 -14.53 -11.00
CA ILE A 106 2.20 -15.09 -12.27
C ILE A 106 3.07 -14.64 -13.44
N ASN A 107 3.28 -13.34 -13.55
CA ASN A 107 4.01 -12.74 -14.66
C ASN A 107 4.57 -11.36 -14.27
N PRO A 108 5.51 -11.30 -13.31
CA PRO A 108 6.15 -10.05 -12.90
C PRO A 108 6.78 -9.30 -14.08
N ARG A 109 6.63 -7.99 -14.10
CA ARG A 109 7.07 -7.11 -15.18
C ARG A 109 8.04 -6.03 -14.69
N PRO A 110 9.01 -5.64 -15.52
CA PRO A 110 9.70 -4.36 -15.36
C PRO A 110 8.69 -3.21 -15.47
N LEU A 111 8.55 -2.42 -14.43
CA LEU A 111 7.68 -1.25 -14.38
C LEU A 111 8.48 0.00 -13.99
N HIS A 112 7.99 1.17 -14.38
CA HIS A 112 8.48 2.42 -13.80
C HIS A 112 7.82 2.60 -12.42
N VAL A 113 8.61 2.46 -11.35
CA VAL A 113 8.11 2.56 -9.98
C VAL A 113 8.81 3.70 -9.26
N LYS A 114 8.01 4.63 -8.71
CA LYS A 114 8.51 5.73 -7.89
C LYS A 114 7.83 5.72 -6.52
N PHE A 115 8.64 5.81 -5.49
CA PHE A 115 8.22 5.96 -4.12
C PHE A 115 8.49 7.37 -3.61
N TYR A 116 7.46 8.05 -3.13
CA TYR A 116 7.57 9.31 -2.45
C TYR A 116 7.25 9.14 -0.97
N ASN A 117 8.18 9.47 -0.11
CA ASN A 117 8.06 9.36 1.34
C ASN A 117 7.26 10.55 1.91
N ALA A 118 6.67 10.38 3.08
CA ALA A 118 6.01 11.45 3.83
C ALA A 118 6.99 12.52 4.38
N ASN A 119 8.28 12.23 4.40
CA ASN A 119 9.29 13.22 4.72
C ASN A 119 9.31 14.32 3.62
N PRO A 120 9.19 15.62 3.97
CA PRO A 120 9.19 16.71 3.00
C PRO A 120 10.39 16.73 2.04
N ASP A 121 11.54 16.24 2.48
CA ASP A 121 12.76 16.19 1.65
C ASP A 121 12.75 15.02 0.65
N ARG A 122 11.81 14.07 0.78
CA ARG A 122 11.70 12.86 -0.05
C ARG A 122 10.29 12.63 -0.62
N GLY A 123 9.36 13.52 -0.29
CA GLY A 123 8.00 13.54 -0.84
C GLY A 123 7.92 14.32 -2.15
N LEU A 124 6.81 14.14 -2.85
CA LEU A 124 6.52 14.94 -4.03
C LEU A 124 5.98 16.31 -3.59
N GLN A 125 6.76 17.36 -3.74
CA GLN A 125 6.35 18.71 -3.39
C GLN A 125 5.49 19.30 -4.51
N ILE A 126 4.24 19.69 -4.21
CA ILE A 126 3.42 20.44 -5.17
C ILE A 126 3.94 21.87 -5.28
N PRO A 127 4.16 22.42 -6.48
CA PRO A 127 4.78 23.74 -6.62
C PRO A 127 3.97 24.90 -6.01
N LYS A 128 2.63 24.80 -6.07
CA LYS A 128 1.71 25.77 -5.46
C LYS A 128 0.38 25.11 -5.11
N ILE A 129 -0.09 25.31 -3.87
CA ILE A 129 -1.41 24.89 -3.41
C ILE A 129 -2.52 25.59 -4.23
N ASP A 130 -3.68 24.95 -4.36
CA ASP A 130 -4.83 25.41 -5.16
C ASP A 130 -4.56 25.59 -6.67
N SER A 131 -3.52 24.90 -7.17
CA SER A 131 -3.17 24.93 -8.59
C SER A 131 -2.93 23.53 -9.13
N TRP A 132 -3.33 23.31 -10.40
CA TRP A 132 -3.16 22.05 -11.08
C TRP A 132 -1.76 21.92 -11.69
N TYR A 133 -1.09 20.79 -11.43
CA TYR A 133 0.20 20.43 -12.02
C TYR A 133 0.12 19.10 -12.74
N LYS A 134 0.75 19.01 -13.89
CA LYS A 134 0.83 17.82 -14.71
C LYS A 134 1.96 16.92 -14.24
N TYR A 135 1.69 15.63 -14.19
CA TYR A 135 2.62 14.61 -13.71
C TYR A 135 2.80 13.50 -14.75
N ASP A 136 4.04 13.08 -14.94
CA ASP A 136 4.49 12.02 -15.82
C ASP A 136 4.79 10.77 -14.99
N LEU A 137 3.97 9.73 -15.10
CA LEU A 137 4.15 8.46 -14.37
C LEU A 137 5.42 7.71 -14.80
N LYS A 138 5.81 7.85 -16.08
CA LYS A 138 7.01 7.22 -16.59
C LYS A 138 8.29 7.87 -16.04
N ALA A 139 8.34 9.18 -15.97
CA ALA A 139 9.46 9.92 -15.39
C ALA A 139 9.43 9.91 -13.86
N GLY A 140 8.25 9.69 -13.28
CA GLY A 140 8.03 9.84 -11.83
C GLY A 140 8.25 11.27 -11.38
N ASP A 141 7.77 12.28 -12.13
CA ASP A 141 8.04 13.70 -11.84
C ASP A 141 7.00 14.62 -12.49
N TRP A 142 6.98 15.89 -12.03
CA TRP A 142 6.22 16.94 -12.67
C TRP A 142 6.74 17.22 -14.09
N LEU A 143 5.87 17.76 -14.94
CA LEU A 143 6.31 18.30 -16.22
C LEU A 143 7.11 19.60 -16.04
N ALA A 144 7.98 19.90 -17.00
CA ALA A 144 8.68 21.18 -17.06
C ALA A 144 7.69 22.36 -16.93
N PRO A 145 8.05 23.47 -16.25
CA PRO A 145 9.35 23.76 -15.67
C PRO A 145 9.54 23.24 -14.23
N HIS A 146 8.60 22.48 -13.68
CA HIS A 146 8.59 22.07 -12.27
C HIS A 146 9.30 20.74 -12.00
N GLY A 147 9.60 19.98 -13.02
CA GLY A 147 10.28 18.70 -12.98
C GLY A 147 10.83 18.32 -14.36
N LYS A 148 11.22 17.03 -14.50
CA LYS A 148 11.83 16.46 -15.70
C LYS A 148 10.85 15.64 -16.56
N GLY A 149 9.59 15.57 -16.18
CA GLY A 149 8.55 14.86 -16.94
C GLY A 149 8.34 15.50 -18.32
N THR A 150 8.03 14.68 -19.31
CA THR A 150 7.86 15.07 -20.72
C THR A 150 6.46 14.84 -21.26
N GLU A 151 5.73 13.87 -20.70
CA GLU A 151 4.40 13.51 -21.16
C GLU A 151 3.45 13.35 -19.95
N ALA A 152 2.33 14.09 -19.97
CA ALA A 152 1.42 14.11 -18.85
C ALA A 152 0.47 12.91 -18.85
N ASP A 153 0.47 12.15 -17.80
CA ASP A 153 -0.49 11.08 -17.54
C ASP A 153 -1.70 11.58 -16.73
N LEU A 154 -1.43 12.35 -15.71
CA LEU A 154 -2.43 12.92 -14.82
C LEU A 154 -2.04 14.33 -14.37
N ARG A 155 -2.96 15.01 -13.71
CA ARG A 155 -2.71 16.25 -13.00
C ARG A 155 -3.19 16.13 -11.56
N MET A 156 -2.49 16.82 -10.68
CA MET A 156 -2.75 16.84 -9.25
C MET A 156 -2.95 18.26 -8.75
N LYS A 157 -3.80 18.42 -7.76
CA LYS A 157 -3.99 19.67 -7.01
C LYS A 157 -4.21 19.34 -5.54
N ILE A 158 -3.53 20.06 -4.63
CA ILE A 158 -3.86 20.06 -3.21
C ILE A 158 -4.68 21.31 -2.91
N SER A 159 -5.76 21.15 -2.17
CA SER A 159 -6.64 22.23 -1.73
C SER A 159 -7.07 22.08 -0.27
N PHE A 160 -7.52 23.20 0.32
CA PHE A 160 -8.08 23.30 1.67
C PHE A 160 -9.49 23.90 1.55
N PRO A 161 -10.55 23.10 1.37
CA PRO A 161 -11.84 23.63 0.92
C PRO A 161 -12.58 24.43 2.00
N LYS A 162 -12.65 24.01 3.23
CA LYS A 162 -13.40 24.70 4.31
C LYS A 162 -12.73 24.64 5.68
N ASP A 163 -12.22 23.47 6.07
CA ASP A 163 -11.51 23.27 7.33
C ASP A 163 -10.00 23.28 7.03
N PRO A 164 -9.20 24.12 7.69
CA PRO A 164 -7.76 24.09 7.54
C PRO A 164 -7.10 22.77 7.98
N ASN A 165 -7.86 21.89 8.64
CA ASN A 165 -7.41 20.52 8.96
C ASN A 165 -7.80 19.50 7.91
N GLU A 166 -8.73 19.82 7.01
CA GLU A 166 -9.18 18.97 5.92
C GLU A 166 -8.41 19.34 4.63
N MET A 167 -7.45 18.51 4.28
CA MET A 167 -6.72 18.63 3.03
C MET A 167 -7.30 17.67 2.00
N GLN A 168 -7.35 18.11 0.75
CA GLN A 168 -7.80 17.30 -0.37
C GLN A 168 -6.71 17.21 -1.43
N LEU A 169 -6.49 16.01 -1.93
CA LEU A 169 -5.71 15.74 -3.13
C LEU A 169 -6.67 15.39 -4.26
N GLU A 170 -6.80 16.28 -5.21
CA GLU A 170 -7.58 16.06 -6.41
C GLU A 170 -6.66 15.49 -7.49
N LEU A 171 -7.04 14.35 -8.06
CA LEU A 171 -6.40 13.71 -9.20
C LEU A 171 -7.33 13.80 -10.41
N SER A 172 -6.79 14.13 -11.58
CA SER A 172 -7.56 14.17 -12.83
C SER A 172 -6.71 13.64 -13.98
N ALA A 173 -7.26 12.69 -14.75
CA ALA A 173 -6.58 12.20 -15.95
C ALA A 173 -6.48 13.31 -17.02
N VAL A 174 -5.40 13.29 -17.78
CA VAL A 174 -5.21 14.25 -18.90
C VAL A 174 -6.11 13.87 -20.08
N ASP A 175 -6.09 12.60 -20.47
CA ASP A 175 -6.86 12.11 -21.61
C ASP A 175 -8.36 12.00 -21.33
N THR A 176 -9.20 12.23 -22.34
CA THR A 176 -10.66 12.17 -22.22
C THR A 176 -11.16 10.81 -21.76
N ASN A 177 -10.57 9.72 -22.28
CA ASN A 177 -10.90 8.34 -21.94
C ASN A 177 -9.93 7.71 -20.92
N GLY A 178 -8.99 8.51 -20.36
CA GLY A 178 -8.18 8.16 -19.22
C GLY A 178 -8.96 8.27 -17.92
N GLY A 179 -8.38 7.80 -16.83
CA GLY A 179 -9.05 7.92 -15.52
C GLY A 179 -8.48 6.99 -14.44
N PHE A 180 -9.25 6.93 -13.37
CA PHE A 180 -8.94 6.20 -12.14
C PHE A 180 -10.07 5.24 -11.81
N VAL A 181 -9.73 4.06 -11.30
CA VAL A 181 -10.70 3.11 -10.78
C VAL A 181 -10.12 2.40 -9.56
N ALA A 182 -10.89 2.29 -8.50
CA ALA A 182 -10.51 1.50 -7.33
C ALA A 182 -10.54 0.00 -7.69
N PRO A 183 -9.66 -0.83 -7.10
CA PRO A 183 -9.77 -2.27 -7.23
C PRO A 183 -11.02 -2.79 -6.51
N ASP A 184 -11.59 -3.89 -7.01
CA ASP A 184 -12.74 -4.54 -6.37
C ASP A 184 -12.40 -5.07 -4.97
N ARG A 185 -11.13 -5.41 -4.75
CA ARG A 185 -10.60 -5.83 -3.45
C ARG A 185 -9.14 -5.47 -3.29
N LEU A 186 -8.71 -5.32 -2.04
CA LEU A 186 -7.30 -5.22 -1.67
C LEU A 186 -6.81 -6.55 -1.08
N LEU A 187 -5.62 -6.96 -1.50
CA LEU A 187 -4.87 -8.06 -0.88
C LEU A 187 -4.06 -7.46 0.26
N LYS A 188 -4.77 -7.11 1.35
CA LYS A 188 -4.17 -6.43 2.50
C LYS A 188 -2.95 -7.20 2.99
N TYR A 189 -1.96 -6.46 3.43
CA TYR A 189 -0.73 -6.99 4.03
C TYR A 189 0.20 -7.75 3.06
N SER A 190 -0.12 -7.88 1.77
CA SER A 190 0.77 -8.47 0.77
C SER A 190 1.59 -7.41 0.03
N GLU A 191 2.80 -7.80 -0.41
CA GLU A 191 3.62 -7.00 -1.34
C GLU A 191 2.86 -6.68 -2.64
N LEU A 192 2.02 -7.60 -3.12
CA LEU A 192 1.05 -7.34 -4.18
C LEU A 192 -0.32 -7.01 -3.56
N ARG A 193 -0.56 -5.75 -3.22
CA ARG A 193 -1.80 -5.31 -2.57
C ARG A 193 -3.00 -5.21 -3.51
N MET A 194 -2.76 -5.07 -4.79
CA MET A 194 -3.80 -4.90 -5.82
C MET A 194 -3.80 -6.09 -6.77
N PRO A 195 -4.93 -6.39 -7.45
CA PRO A 195 -4.96 -7.41 -8.50
C PRO A 195 -3.86 -7.21 -9.53
N HIS A 196 -3.40 -8.31 -10.15
CA HIS A 196 -2.31 -8.31 -11.12
C HIS A 196 -2.57 -7.39 -12.32
N ASN A 197 -3.82 -7.30 -12.77
CA ASN A 197 -4.20 -6.57 -13.96
C ASN A 197 -5.15 -5.41 -13.63
N ALA A 198 -4.95 -4.29 -14.30
CA ALA A 198 -5.89 -3.21 -14.34
C ALA A 198 -7.20 -3.63 -15.03
N PRO A 199 -8.39 -3.22 -14.54
CA PRO A 199 -9.66 -3.59 -15.13
C PRO A 199 -9.86 -2.92 -16.49
N ALA A 200 -10.68 -3.56 -17.35
CA ALA A 200 -10.97 -3.06 -18.70
C ALA A 200 -11.81 -1.77 -18.71
N GLY A 201 -12.60 -1.51 -17.67
CA GLY A 201 -13.53 -0.39 -17.60
C GLY A 201 -13.72 0.17 -16.18
N GLY A 202 -14.71 1.06 -16.03
CA GLY A 202 -15.04 1.66 -14.73
C GLY A 202 -14.25 2.94 -14.40
N TYR A 203 -13.39 3.40 -15.29
CA TYR A 203 -12.51 4.56 -15.05
C TYR A 203 -13.29 5.86 -14.97
N GLN A 204 -13.09 6.58 -13.87
CA GLN A 204 -13.61 7.93 -13.65
C GLN A 204 -12.53 8.96 -13.98
N LYS A 205 -12.93 10.07 -14.63
CA LYS A 205 -12.01 11.14 -15.07
C LYS A 205 -11.22 11.77 -13.93
N SER A 206 -11.84 11.91 -12.76
CA SER A 206 -11.26 12.57 -11.59
C SER A 206 -11.65 11.85 -10.32
N ILE A 207 -10.82 11.96 -9.30
CA ILE A 207 -11.06 11.47 -7.94
C ILE A 207 -10.50 12.47 -6.94
N THR A 208 -11.12 12.56 -5.78
CA THR A 208 -10.65 13.37 -4.65
C THR A 208 -10.37 12.45 -3.48
N LEU A 209 -9.19 12.58 -2.89
CA LEU A 209 -8.76 11.91 -1.67
C LEU A 209 -8.72 12.94 -0.56
N THR A 210 -9.33 12.64 0.58
CA THR A 210 -9.44 13.57 1.72
C THR A 210 -8.63 13.03 2.92
N THR A 211 -7.96 13.91 3.65
CA THR A 211 -7.33 13.53 4.92
C THR A 211 -8.41 13.09 5.91
N GLY A 212 -8.15 12.01 6.65
CA GLY A 212 -9.13 11.40 7.56
C GLY A 212 -9.70 10.08 7.06
N GLU A 213 -9.62 9.80 5.77
CA GLU A 213 -9.79 8.45 5.22
C GLU A 213 -8.55 7.61 5.57
N ASP A 214 -8.70 6.27 5.65
CA ASP A 214 -7.55 5.41 5.90
C ASP A 214 -6.57 5.49 4.70
N PRO A 215 -5.42 6.16 4.85
CA PRO A 215 -4.49 6.35 3.75
C PRO A 215 -3.89 5.02 3.28
N MET A 216 -3.87 4.01 4.15
CA MET A 216 -3.34 2.68 3.83
C MET A 216 -4.26 1.94 2.85
N ASP A 217 -5.56 2.21 2.86
CA ASP A 217 -6.53 1.55 1.97
C ASP A 217 -6.68 2.26 0.62
N THR A 218 -5.95 3.37 0.41
CA THR A 218 -5.96 4.06 -0.89
C THR A 218 -5.26 3.21 -1.94
N ALA A 219 -6.00 2.78 -2.94
CA ALA A 219 -5.49 2.05 -4.10
C ALA A 219 -6.28 2.40 -5.36
N LEU A 220 -5.57 2.73 -6.43
CA LEU A 220 -6.19 3.20 -7.67
C LEU A 220 -5.44 2.60 -8.86
N PHE A 221 -6.17 2.00 -9.80
CA PHE A 221 -5.67 1.77 -11.14
C PHE A 221 -5.82 3.05 -11.96
N ILE A 222 -4.87 3.27 -12.86
CA ILE A 222 -4.79 4.44 -13.74
C ILE A 222 -4.79 3.95 -15.18
N ARG A 223 -5.58 4.60 -16.05
CA ARG A 223 -5.47 4.47 -17.49
C ARG A 223 -5.11 5.83 -18.08
N SER A 224 -4.01 5.88 -18.83
CA SER A 224 -3.47 7.11 -19.42
C SER A 224 -2.95 6.89 -20.84
N ARG A 225 -2.48 7.94 -21.49
CA ARG A 225 -1.95 7.93 -22.87
C ARG A 225 -2.90 7.26 -23.85
N VAL A 226 -4.19 7.56 -23.70
CA VAL A 226 -5.26 6.90 -24.43
C VAL A 226 -5.34 7.46 -25.85
N GLN A 227 -5.27 6.56 -26.83
CA GLN A 227 -5.54 6.86 -28.24
C GLN A 227 -6.86 6.24 -28.66
N THR A 228 -7.64 6.96 -29.45
CA THR A 228 -8.92 6.49 -29.95
C THR A 228 -8.96 6.56 -31.47
N ASP A 229 -9.76 5.68 -32.07
CA ASP A 229 -10.11 5.78 -33.48
C ASP A 229 -11.11 6.94 -33.75
N ALA A 230 -11.46 7.14 -35.01
CA ALA A 230 -12.38 8.17 -35.43
C ALA A 230 -13.82 8.00 -34.87
N LYS A 231 -14.13 6.81 -34.31
CA LYS A 231 -15.42 6.49 -33.68
C LYS A 231 -15.36 6.61 -32.15
N GLY A 232 -14.20 7.02 -31.58
CA GLY A 232 -14.01 7.17 -30.16
C GLY A 232 -13.68 5.85 -29.44
N LYS A 233 -13.50 4.73 -30.18
CA LYS A 233 -13.06 3.46 -29.57
C LYS A 233 -11.58 3.53 -29.20
N ILE A 234 -11.24 3.09 -27.99
CA ILE A 234 -9.84 3.02 -27.53
C ILE A 234 -9.09 1.98 -28.39
N ILE A 235 -8.00 2.41 -28.99
CA ILE A 235 -7.07 1.57 -29.79
C ILE A 235 -5.73 1.39 -29.09
N SER A 236 -5.36 2.30 -28.16
CA SER A 236 -4.17 2.20 -27.36
C SER A 236 -4.37 2.87 -26.01
N ALA A 237 -3.81 2.30 -24.95
CA ALA A 237 -3.76 2.90 -23.63
C ALA A 237 -2.57 2.34 -22.84
N HIS A 238 -2.06 3.13 -21.90
CA HIS A 238 -1.13 2.65 -20.89
C HIS A 238 -1.82 2.53 -19.54
N TYR A 239 -1.28 1.66 -18.70
CA TYR A 239 -1.84 1.39 -17.39
C TYR A 239 -0.81 1.64 -16.30
N GLY A 240 -1.30 2.10 -15.16
CA GLY A 240 -0.54 2.30 -13.95
C GLY A 240 -1.39 2.02 -12.73
N LYS A 241 -0.77 2.11 -11.56
CA LYS A 241 -1.47 2.06 -10.27
C LYS A 241 -0.82 3.00 -9.26
N ILE A 242 -1.62 3.51 -8.35
CA ILE A 242 -1.18 4.08 -7.07
C ILE A 242 -1.53 3.08 -6.00
N GLN A 243 -0.54 2.73 -5.19
CA GLN A 243 -0.70 1.84 -4.04
C GLN A 243 -0.34 2.63 -2.79
N GLY A 244 -1.29 2.71 -1.85
CA GLY A 244 -1.14 3.48 -0.61
C GLY A 244 0.02 3.02 0.27
N PRO A 245 0.35 3.78 1.33
CA PRO A 245 -0.43 4.93 1.78
C PRO A 245 -0.31 6.16 0.88
N VAL A 246 -1.40 6.93 0.76
CA VAL A 246 -1.37 8.27 0.17
C VAL A 246 -1.49 9.28 1.28
N LEU A 247 -0.43 10.02 1.55
CA LEU A 247 -0.35 11.00 2.62
C LEU A 247 -0.19 12.40 2.04
N ILE A 248 -0.85 13.35 2.64
CA ILE A 248 -0.80 14.77 2.25
C ILE A 248 -0.47 15.58 3.50
N ASN A 249 0.37 16.58 3.38
CA ASN A 249 0.65 17.49 4.47
C ASN A 249 0.38 18.95 4.11
N ARG A 250 0.28 19.81 5.12
CA ARG A 250 -0.01 21.24 4.97
C ARG A 250 1.06 22.05 4.21
N ARG A 251 2.24 21.49 4.01
CA ARG A 251 3.32 22.12 3.23
C ARG A 251 3.21 21.81 1.75
N GLY A 252 2.18 21.04 1.34
CA GLY A 252 1.99 20.63 -0.05
C GLY A 252 2.84 19.44 -0.47
N THR A 253 3.27 18.61 0.48
CA THR A 253 3.97 17.36 0.17
C THR A 253 2.95 16.25 0.02
N VAL A 254 3.09 15.45 -1.03
CA VAL A 254 2.33 14.20 -1.25
C VAL A 254 3.29 13.03 -1.15
N ALA A 255 2.92 12.02 -0.37
CA ALA A 255 3.61 10.74 -0.32
C ALA A 255 2.72 9.66 -0.92
N PHE A 256 3.26 8.86 -1.82
CA PHE A 256 2.58 7.74 -2.47
C PHE A 256 3.58 6.87 -3.23
N THR A 257 3.16 5.66 -3.56
CA THR A 257 3.89 4.81 -4.50
C THR A 257 3.05 4.65 -5.77
N HIS A 258 3.66 4.90 -6.92
CA HIS A 258 3.03 4.58 -8.18
C HIS A 258 3.84 3.60 -9.01
N TYR A 259 3.15 2.90 -9.88
CA TYR A 259 3.69 1.95 -10.85
C TYR A 259 3.14 2.33 -12.22
N PHE A 260 3.97 2.24 -13.25
CA PHE A 260 3.54 2.51 -14.62
C PHE A 260 4.11 1.45 -15.57
N ASN A 261 3.25 0.81 -16.35
CA ASN A 261 3.66 -0.16 -17.37
C ASN A 261 4.01 0.59 -18.67
N PRO A 262 5.28 0.47 -19.15
CA PRO A 262 5.70 1.13 -20.39
C PRO A 262 5.06 0.54 -21.65
N ASN A 263 4.48 -0.66 -21.57
CA ASN A 263 3.92 -1.35 -22.72
C ASN A 263 2.45 -0.95 -22.93
N ALA A 264 2.15 -0.38 -24.09
CA ALA A 264 0.79 -0.05 -24.44
C ALA A 264 -0.08 -1.31 -24.53
N ASN A 265 -1.35 -1.19 -24.13
CA ASN A 265 -2.35 -2.27 -24.15
C ASN A 265 -2.04 -3.47 -23.24
N ASP A 266 -1.04 -3.37 -22.38
CA ASP A 266 -0.72 -4.38 -21.38
C ASP A 266 -1.23 -3.94 -19.99
N PRO A 267 -2.36 -4.48 -19.48
CA PRO A 267 -2.92 -4.11 -18.19
C PRO A 267 -2.17 -4.73 -17.01
N ASN A 268 -1.16 -5.56 -17.24
CA ASN A 268 -0.40 -6.21 -16.20
C ASN A 268 0.41 -5.19 -15.39
N LEU A 269 0.14 -5.12 -14.08
CA LEU A 269 0.81 -4.24 -13.12
C LEU A 269 1.47 -5.03 -11.98
N GLU A 270 1.79 -6.28 -12.27
CA GLU A 270 2.57 -7.12 -11.39
C GLU A 270 4.06 -6.75 -11.49
N PHE A 271 4.58 -6.10 -10.46
CA PHE A 271 5.93 -5.56 -10.45
C PHE A 271 6.99 -6.60 -10.13
N ASP A 272 8.08 -6.59 -10.90
CA ASP A 272 9.32 -7.29 -10.57
C ASP A 272 10.27 -6.33 -9.81
N PRO A 273 10.49 -6.53 -8.50
CA PRO A 273 11.32 -5.64 -7.70
C PRO A 273 12.77 -5.55 -8.15
N SER A 274 13.26 -6.58 -8.86
CA SER A 274 14.63 -6.61 -9.38
C SER A 274 14.81 -5.75 -10.64
N GLN A 275 13.71 -5.26 -11.23
CA GLN A 275 13.70 -4.61 -12.55
C GLN A 275 12.90 -3.30 -12.54
N ASN A 276 13.20 -2.39 -11.60
CA ASN A 276 12.63 -1.06 -11.65
C ASN A 276 13.22 -0.26 -12.82
N LEU A 277 12.38 0.30 -13.66
CA LEU A 277 12.79 1.13 -14.81
C LEU A 277 13.08 2.60 -14.45
N ILE A 278 12.75 3.02 -13.21
CA ILE A 278 13.22 4.31 -12.67
C ILE A 278 14.46 4.02 -11.82
N ASP A 279 15.57 4.64 -12.18
CA ASP A 279 16.75 4.66 -11.31
C ASP A 279 16.50 5.61 -10.13
N ASP A 280 16.16 5.03 -8.99
CA ASP A 280 15.94 5.74 -7.74
C ASP A 280 16.68 5.05 -6.59
N SER A 281 17.98 4.87 -6.78
CA SER A 281 18.86 4.24 -5.80
C SER A 281 18.86 4.97 -4.44
N ALA A 282 18.52 6.26 -4.43
CA ALA A 282 18.39 7.04 -3.19
C ALA A 282 17.09 6.74 -2.41
N ASN A 283 16.04 6.26 -3.09
CA ASN A 283 14.75 5.91 -2.50
C ASN A 283 14.22 4.63 -3.16
N PRO A 284 14.83 3.46 -2.90
CA PRO A 284 14.33 2.22 -3.47
C PRO A 284 12.87 2.01 -3.05
N PRO A 285 11.99 1.63 -3.99
CA PRO A 285 10.61 1.37 -3.65
C PRO A 285 10.56 0.26 -2.59
N GLN A 286 10.06 0.63 -1.42
CA GLN A 286 9.73 -0.36 -0.42
C GLN A 286 8.47 -1.07 -0.92
N LEU A 287 8.59 -2.34 -1.22
CA LEU A 287 7.42 -3.21 -1.37
C LEU A 287 6.82 -3.32 0.03
N ALA A 288 5.92 -2.37 0.32
CA ALA A 288 5.27 -2.35 1.62
C ALA A 288 4.36 -3.57 1.77
N PRO A 289 4.32 -4.16 2.93
CA PRO A 289 3.04 -4.32 3.56
C PRO A 289 2.68 -3.05 4.26
#